data_61d4fad3cbb415bc47ec1301aec7522f
#
_entry.id   61d4fad3cbb415bc47ec1301aec7522f
#
_cell.length_a   1.000
_cell.length_b   1.000
_cell.length_c   1.000
_cell.angle_alpha   90.00
_cell.angle_beta   90.00
_cell.angle_gamma   90.00
#
_symmetry.space_group_name_H-M   'P 1'
#
loop_
_entity.id
_entity.type
_entity.pdbx_description
1 polymer ?
#
loop_
_entity_poly.entity_id
_entity_poly.type
_entity_poly.pdbx_seq_one_letter_code
_entity_poly.pdbx_strand_id
1 'polypeptide(L)'
;YSLDFGQKSIQFIFDEDYGATDEEIPNIFAFDKPQLNSLHGFRIRNMDDDWASTRMRDLIANRMGLLTYSGSAAYQNVAVYINGQYWGHYAARELLDKYFMRDNYGANPDSVNLIKTAYSVKPDYFPEEGTTQSFFQMSDFIIEQ
;
A
#
# COMPACT_ATOMS: atom_id res chain seq x y z
N TYR A 1 14.60 8.32 3.42
CA TYR A 1 15.06 7.15 4.21
C TYR A 1 15.40 5.95 3.32
N SER A 2 14.53 5.51 2.41
CA SER A 2 14.82 4.32 1.57
C SER A 2 16.00 4.52 0.60
N LEU A 3 16.43 5.74 0.37
CA LEU A 3 17.57 6.06 -0.52
C LEU A 3 18.92 5.77 0.15
N ASP A 4 18.98 5.66 1.46
CA ASP A 4 20.21 5.43 2.21
C ASP A 4 20.59 3.94 2.29
N PHE A 5 19.63 3.05 2.00
CA PHE A 5 19.87 1.61 2.00
C PHE A 5 20.39 1.10 0.65
N GLY A 6 21.27 0.12 0.67
CA GLY A 6 21.78 -0.56 -0.54
C GLY A 6 20.67 -1.23 -1.35
N GLN A 7 19.67 -1.81 -0.67
CA GLN A 7 18.45 -2.33 -1.29
C GLN A 7 17.43 -1.20 -1.45
N LYS A 8 16.91 -0.98 -2.64
CA LYS A 8 15.90 0.03 -2.95
C LYS A 8 14.51 -0.58 -2.98
N SER A 9 13.53 0.11 -2.43
CA SER A 9 12.12 -0.23 -2.66
C SER A 9 11.73 0.11 -4.10
N ILE A 10 10.92 -0.76 -4.73
CA ILE A 10 10.47 -0.60 -6.11
C ILE A 10 8.94 -0.69 -6.11
N GLN A 11 8.29 0.20 -6.82
CA GLN A 11 6.85 0.18 -7.05
C GLN A 11 6.59 -0.24 -8.49
N PHE A 12 5.66 -1.17 -8.66
CA PHE A 12 5.15 -1.61 -9.95
C PHE A 12 3.73 -1.08 -10.09
N ILE A 13 3.47 -0.40 -11.19
CA ILE A 13 2.15 0.09 -11.58
C ILE A 13 1.90 -0.46 -12.98
N PHE A 14 0.73 -1.04 -13.19
CA PHE A 14 0.29 -1.54 -14.50
C PHE A 14 -0.46 -0.41 -15.18
N ASP A 15 0.06 0.04 -16.31
CA ASP A 15 -0.41 1.21 -17.05
C ASP A 15 -0.74 0.80 -18.49
N GLU A 16 -1.78 1.40 -19.07
CA GLU A 16 -2.25 1.13 -20.43
C GLU A 16 -1.16 1.33 -21.49
N ASP A 17 -0.26 2.27 -21.27
CA ASP A 17 0.86 2.55 -22.18
C ASP A 17 1.86 1.40 -22.28
N TYR A 18 1.86 0.48 -21.31
CA TYR A 18 2.80 -0.65 -21.22
C TYR A 18 2.12 -2.03 -21.25
N GLY A 19 0.81 -2.08 -21.43
CA GLY A 19 0.03 -3.33 -21.43
C GLY A 19 -1.38 -3.11 -20.89
N ALA A 20 -2.06 -4.18 -20.48
CA ALA A 20 -3.38 -4.08 -19.88
C ALA A 20 -3.30 -3.50 -18.45
N THR A 21 -4.15 -2.55 -18.19
CA THR A 21 -4.48 -2.09 -16.85
C THR A 21 -5.20 -3.20 -16.14
N ASP A 22 -5.01 -3.74 -15.13
CA ASP A 22 -5.73 -4.84 -14.46
C ASP A 22 -5.39 -6.24 -15.02
N GLU A 23 -4.12 -6.47 -15.41
CA GLU A 23 -3.69 -7.82 -15.72
C GLU A 23 -3.93 -8.73 -14.50
N GLU A 24 -4.46 -9.92 -14.78
CA GLU A 24 -4.48 -11.01 -13.80
C GLU A 24 -3.05 -11.38 -13.44
N ILE A 25 -2.51 -10.67 -12.45
CA ILE A 25 -1.28 -11.12 -11.82
C ILE A 25 -1.64 -12.34 -10.99
N PRO A 26 -0.83 -13.42 -11.05
CA PRO A 26 -0.99 -14.49 -10.09
C PRO A 26 -1.09 -13.88 -8.71
N ASN A 27 -2.16 -14.17 -7.98
CA ASN A 27 -2.42 -13.54 -6.69
C ASN A 27 -1.27 -13.79 -5.71
N ILE A 28 -0.29 -12.91 -5.73
CA ILE A 28 0.88 -12.98 -4.83
C ILE A 28 0.49 -12.78 -3.35
N PHE A 29 -0.74 -12.33 -3.10
CA PHE A 29 -1.30 -12.11 -1.78
C PHE A 29 -2.35 -13.15 -1.39
N ALA A 30 -2.41 -14.28 -2.07
CA ALA A 30 -3.43 -15.30 -1.86
C ALA A 30 -3.53 -15.82 -0.42
N PHE A 31 -2.46 -15.75 0.35
CA PHE A 31 -2.48 -16.13 1.76
C PHE A 31 -3.26 -15.13 2.62
N ASP A 32 -3.09 -13.85 2.39
CA ASP A 32 -3.74 -12.78 3.17
C ASP A 32 -5.12 -12.41 2.60
N LYS A 33 -5.23 -12.37 1.28
CA LYS A 33 -6.43 -11.95 0.55
C LYS A 33 -6.68 -12.83 -0.67
N PRO A 34 -7.21 -14.04 -0.49
CA PRO A 34 -7.45 -14.98 -1.59
C PRO A 34 -8.47 -14.47 -2.62
N GLN A 35 -9.29 -13.49 -2.25
CA GLN A 35 -10.32 -12.90 -3.10
C GLN A 35 -9.79 -11.88 -4.11
N LEU A 36 -8.55 -11.41 -3.98
CA LEU A 36 -7.98 -10.45 -4.93
C LEU A 36 -7.66 -11.16 -6.25
N ASN A 37 -8.35 -10.76 -7.32
CA ASN A 37 -8.17 -11.33 -8.65
C ASN A 37 -7.36 -10.44 -9.58
N SER A 38 -7.30 -9.15 -9.26
CA SER A 38 -6.54 -8.14 -10.02
C SER A 38 -5.88 -7.15 -9.07
N LEU A 39 -4.79 -6.56 -9.50
CA LEU A 39 -4.09 -5.51 -8.79
C LEU A 39 -3.69 -4.44 -9.79
N HIS A 40 -3.98 -3.18 -9.49
CA HIS A 40 -3.46 -2.04 -10.25
C HIS A 40 -1.93 -1.94 -10.15
N GLY A 41 -1.37 -2.39 -9.04
CA GLY A 41 0.06 -2.41 -8.80
C GLY A 41 0.40 -2.93 -7.41
N PHE A 42 1.67 -3.07 -7.17
CA PHE A 42 2.19 -3.45 -5.85
C PHE A 42 3.58 -2.82 -5.63
N ARG A 43 4.01 -2.84 -4.39
CA ARG A 43 5.35 -2.36 -4.02
C ARG A 43 6.15 -3.48 -3.39
N ILE A 44 7.41 -3.64 -3.82
CA ILE A 44 8.39 -4.43 -3.07
C ILE A 44 9.20 -3.46 -2.19
N ARG A 45 9.18 -3.70 -0.88
CA ARG A 45 9.85 -2.87 0.12
C ARG A 45 11.10 -3.56 0.65
N ASN A 46 12.13 -2.76 0.87
CA ASN A 46 13.40 -3.19 1.48
C ASN A 46 13.34 -3.35 3.01
N MET A 47 12.16 -3.18 3.62
CA MET A 47 11.89 -3.24 5.07
C MET A 47 12.35 -2.03 5.89
N ASP A 48 12.92 -0.98 5.27
CA ASP A 48 13.32 0.28 5.91
C ASP A 48 13.96 0.10 7.32
N ASP A 49 13.32 0.62 8.36
CA ASP A 49 13.83 0.60 9.76
C ASP A 49 13.96 -0.81 10.34
N ASP A 50 13.31 -1.81 9.78
CA ASP A 50 13.40 -3.21 10.20
C ASP A 50 14.44 -4.01 9.39
N TRP A 51 15.15 -3.36 8.46
CA TRP A 51 16.08 -4.01 7.53
C TRP A 51 17.20 -4.78 8.24
N ALA A 52 17.73 -4.22 9.31
CA ALA A 52 18.83 -4.79 10.09
C ALA A 52 18.37 -5.71 11.24
N SER A 53 17.05 -5.93 11.39
CA SER A 53 16.50 -6.73 12.49
C SER A 53 15.66 -7.88 11.98
N THR A 54 14.40 -7.95 12.32
CA THR A 54 13.53 -9.11 12.04
C THR A 54 13.02 -9.16 10.60
N ARG A 55 12.89 -8.00 9.95
CA ARG A 55 12.23 -7.80 8.65
C ARG A 55 10.78 -8.30 8.61
N MET A 56 10.13 -8.36 9.77
CA MET A 56 8.79 -8.94 9.93
C MET A 56 7.80 -8.01 10.62
N ARG A 57 8.23 -6.87 11.16
CA ARG A 57 7.35 -5.98 11.94
C ARG A 57 6.14 -5.54 11.13
N ASP A 58 6.35 -5.00 9.94
CA ASP A 58 5.28 -4.55 9.05
C ASP A 58 4.34 -5.69 8.67
N LEU A 59 4.91 -6.87 8.37
CA LEU A 59 4.14 -8.07 8.06
C LEU A 59 3.22 -8.45 9.22
N ILE A 60 3.75 -8.52 10.43
CA ILE A 60 2.99 -8.90 11.62
C ILE A 60 1.91 -7.86 11.90
N ALA A 61 2.25 -6.57 11.88
CA ALA A 61 1.29 -5.50 12.12
C ALA A 61 0.15 -5.51 11.09
N ASN A 62 0.46 -5.66 9.80
CA ASN A 62 -0.57 -5.74 8.76
C ASN A 62 -1.45 -6.98 8.91
N ARG A 63 -0.88 -8.16 9.22
CA ARG A 63 -1.66 -9.38 9.45
C ARG A 63 -2.56 -9.28 10.69
N MET A 64 -2.08 -8.66 11.75
CA MET A 64 -2.94 -8.35 12.90
C MET A 64 -4.08 -7.41 12.50
N GLY A 65 -3.79 -6.40 11.67
CA GLY A 65 -4.79 -5.49 11.11
C GLY A 65 -5.84 -6.19 10.26
N LEU A 66 -5.48 -7.23 9.49
CA LEU A 66 -6.44 -8.01 8.69
C LEU A 66 -7.48 -8.76 9.57
N LEU A 67 -7.15 -9.03 10.83
CA LEU A 67 -8.09 -9.62 11.80
C LEU A 67 -9.07 -8.59 12.38
N THR A 68 -8.93 -7.35 12.00
CA THR A 68 -9.80 -6.22 12.41
C THR A 68 -10.48 -5.63 11.19
N TYR A 69 -11.40 -4.70 11.40
CA TYR A 69 -12.05 -3.96 10.31
C TYR A 69 -11.24 -2.72 9.86
N SER A 70 -9.94 -2.66 10.14
CA SER A 70 -9.11 -1.46 9.90
C SER A 70 -8.59 -1.31 8.46
N GLY A 71 -8.89 -2.23 7.56
CA GLY A 71 -8.47 -2.11 6.15
C GLY A 71 -6.97 -2.19 5.94
N SER A 72 -6.34 -3.28 6.38
CA SER A 72 -4.91 -3.50 6.21
C SER A 72 -4.53 -3.97 4.79
N ALA A 73 -3.35 -3.56 4.33
CA ALA A 73 -2.78 -4.05 3.08
C ALA A 73 -2.34 -5.52 3.21
N ALA A 74 -2.50 -6.28 2.15
CA ALA A 74 -1.90 -7.59 2.03
C ALA A 74 -0.37 -7.50 1.95
N TYR A 75 0.31 -8.53 2.45
CA TYR A 75 1.75 -8.52 2.63
C TYR A 75 2.34 -9.90 2.40
N GLN A 76 3.38 -10.00 1.57
CA GLN A 76 4.06 -11.27 1.28
C GLN A 76 5.57 -11.08 1.25
N ASN A 77 6.30 -11.91 1.98
CA ASN A 77 7.76 -11.96 1.85
C ASN A 77 8.15 -12.63 0.53
N VAL A 78 9.08 -12.03 -0.19
CA VAL A 78 9.53 -12.47 -1.51
C VAL A 78 11.03 -12.42 -1.66
N ALA A 79 11.58 -13.38 -2.42
CA ALA A 79 12.94 -13.31 -2.92
C ALA A 79 12.93 -12.69 -4.32
N VAL A 80 13.69 -11.63 -4.50
CA VAL A 80 13.73 -10.88 -5.77
C VAL A 80 14.98 -11.26 -6.56
N TYR A 81 14.76 -11.54 -7.84
CA TYR A 81 15.82 -11.78 -8.83
C TYR A 81 15.66 -10.78 -9.96
N ILE A 82 16.74 -10.15 -10.38
CA ILE A 82 16.77 -9.24 -11.53
C ILE A 82 17.76 -9.81 -12.55
N ASN A 83 17.28 -10.06 -13.77
CA ASN A 83 18.07 -10.70 -14.82
C ASN A 83 18.73 -12.02 -14.37
N GLY A 84 18.02 -12.80 -13.56
CA GLY A 84 18.52 -14.08 -13.03
C GLY A 84 19.48 -13.96 -11.85
N GLN A 85 19.90 -12.76 -11.47
CA GLN A 85 20.74 -12.52 -10.31
C GLN A 85 19.90 -12.26 -9.05
N TYR A 86 20.23 -12.95 -7.95
CA TYR A 86 19.57 -12.70 -6.67
C TYR A 86 19.83 -11.27 -6.19
N TRP A 87 18.75 -10.52 -5.99
CA TRP A 87 18.79 -9.11 -5.59
C TRP A 87 18.55 -8.93 -4.09
N GLY A 88 17.83 -9.83 -3.47
CA GLY A 88 17.60 -9.81 -2.03
C GLY A 88 16.23 -10.29 -1.59
N HIS A 89 16.04 -10.25 -0.28
CA HIS A 89 14.78 -10.50 0.40
C HIS A 89 14.01 -9.18 0.54
N TYR A 90 12.76 -9.19 0.09
CA TYR A 90 11.86 -8.04 0.10
C TYR A 90 10.50 -8.42 0.66
N ALA A 91 9.69 -7.42 0.92
CA ALA A 91 8.28 -7.56 1.18
C ALA A 91 7.47 -7.00 0.02
N ALA A 92 6.73 -7.86 -0.67
CA ALA A 92 5.66 -7.39 -1.55
C ALA A 92 4.51 -6.89 -0.70
N ARG A 93 3.96 -5.73 -1.04
CA ARG A 93 2.87 -5.08 -0.35
C ARG A 93 1.89 -4.51 -1.35
N GLU A 94 0.61 -4.68 -1.07
CA GLU A 94 -0.47 -4.03 -1.77
C GLU A 94 -0.34 -2.50 -1.67
N LEU A 95 -0.63 -1.78 -2.75
CA LEU A 95 -0.65 -0.32 -2.73
C LEU A 95 -1.88 0.16 -1.97
N LEU A 96 -1.70 1.12 -1.07
CA LEU A 96 -2.79 1.82 -0.39
C LEU A 96 -3.11 3.09 -1.16
N ASP A 97 -3.86 2.93 -2.24
CA ASP A 97 -4.29 4.00 -3.14
C ASP A 97 -5.81 3.92 -3.38
N LYS A 98 -6.33 4.70 -4.33
CA LYS A 98 -7.75 4.67 -4.68
C LYS A 98 -8.21 3.30 -5.24
N TYR A 99 -7.30 2.56 -5.87
CA TYR A 99 -7.61 1.24 -6.41
C TYR A 99 -7.68 0.18 -5.31
N PHE A 100 -6.95 0.35 -4.21
CA PHE A 100 -7.12 -0.46 -3.00
C PHE A 100 -8.58 -0.43 -2.51
N MET A 101 -9.22 0.74 -2.56
CA MET A 101 -10.62 0.88 -2.18
C MET A 101 -11.55 0.18 -3.15
N ARG A 102 -11.24 0.20 -4.45
CA ARG A 102 -11.97 -0.56 -5.47
C ARG A 102 -11.84 -2.07 -5.24
N ASP A 103 -10.62 -2.56 -5.12
CA ASP A 103 -10.32 -4.00 -5.14
C ASP A 103 -10.75 -4.69 -3.83
N ASN A 104 -10.72 -3.99 -2.72
CA ASN A 104 -11.10 -4.54 -1.40
C ASN A 104 -12.55 -4.25 -0.99
N TYR A 105 -13.15 -3.14 -1.47
CA TYR A 105 -14.46 -2.68 -0.99
C TYR A 105 -15.44 -2.36 -2.11
N GLY A 106 -15.06 -2.51 -3.37
CA GLY A 106 -15.93 -2.20 -4.52
C GLY A 106 -16.23 -0.70 -4.67
N ALA A 107 -15.41 0.17 -4.09
CA ALA A 107 -15.59 1.62 -4.20
C ALA A 107 -15.22 2.11 -5.61
N ASN A 108 -15.91 3.17 -6.08
CA ASN A 108 -15.50 3.85 -7.30
C ASN A 108 -14.21 4.66 -7.04
N PRO A 109 -13.09 4.38 -7.72
CA PRO A 109 -11.82 5.08 -7.51
C PRO A 109 -11.92 6.61 -7.68
N ASP A 110 -12.79 7.07 -8.59
CA ASP A 110 -12.97 8.50 -8.85
C ASP A 110 -13.72 9.23 -7.72
N SER A 111 -14.30 8.49 -6.80
CA SER A 111 -15.01 9.01 -5.64
C SER A 111 -14.23 8.89 -4.33
N VAL A 112 -12.98 8.42 -4.39
CA VAL A 112 -12.13 8.24 -3.22
C VAL A 112 -11.33 9.50 -2.94
N ASN A 113 -11.37 9.97 -1.69
CA ASN A 113 -10.44 10.96 -1.18
C ASN A 113 -9.39 10.26 -0.30
N LEU A 114 -8.14 10.29 -0.73
CA LEU A 114 -7.00 9.76 0.01
C LEU A 114 -6.22 10.89 0.63
N ILE A 115 -6.21 10.96 1.95
CA ILE A 115 -5.60 12.05 2.70
C ILE A 115 -4.37 11.52 3.45
N LYS A 116 -3.25 12.19 3.26
CA LYS A 116 -2.02 11.95 4.01
C LYS A 116 -1.82 12.97 5.10
N THR A 117 -1.16 12.56 6.16
CA THR A 117 -0.65 13.47 7.19
C THR A 117 0.87 13.55 7.09
N ALA A 118 1.41 14.76 7.17
CA ALA A 118 2.85 14.94 7.32
C ALA A 118 3.29 14.58 8.75
N TYR A 119 4.47 13.98 8.88
CA TYR A 119 5.14 13.81 10.17
C TYR A 119 5.62 15.18 10.65
N SER A 120 4.76 15.90 11.37
CA SER A 120 5.12 17.20 11.97
C SER A 120 4.48 17.34 13.36
N VAL A 121 4.97 18.29 14.14
CA VAL A 121 4.43 18.64 15.48
C VAL A 121 2.97 19.15 15.37
N LYS A 122 2.60 19.67 14.20
CA LYS A 122 1.20 19.94 13.82
C LYS A 122 0.89 19.09 12.61
N PRO A 123 -0.09 18.17 12.70
CA PRO A 123 -0.46 17.36 11.55
C PRO A 123 -0.95 18.28 10.44
N ASP A 124 -0.27 18.21 9.31
CA ASP A 124 -0.68 18.86 8.09
C ASP A 124 -1.35 17.81 7.19
N TYR A 125 -2.59 18.07 6.79
CA TYR A 125 -3.41 17.15 6.00
C TYR A 125 -3.41 17.63 4.56
N PHE A 126 -2.95 16.78 3.66
CA PHE A 126 -2.97 17.07 2.23
C PHE A 126 -3.55 15.91 1.43
N PRO A 127 -4.26 16.19 0.32
CA PRO A 127 -4.82 15.14 -0.51
C PRO A 127 -3.70 14.49 -1.33
N GLU A 128 -3.63 13.18 -1.31
CA GLU A 128 -2.90 12.39 -2.30
C GLU A 128 -3.77 12.15 -3.53
N GLU A 129 -5.09 11.95 -3.29
CA GLU A 129 -6.13 11.83 -4.29
C GLU A 129 -7.35 12.62 -3.81
N GLY A 130 -8.10 13.24 -4.72
CA GLY A 130 -9.32 13.98 -4.41
C GLY A 130 -9.09 15.27 -3.63
N THR A 131 -9.88 15.52 -2.60
CA THR A 131 -9.85 16.76 -1.80
C THR A 131 -9.91 16.50 -0.30
N THR A 132 -9.43 17.44 0.50
CA THR A 132 -9.54 17.41 1.97
C THR A 132 -10.87 18.00 2.48
N GLN A 133 -11.70 18.57 1.62
CA GLN A 133 -12.90 19.31 2.02
C GLN A 133 -13.85 18.49 2.88
N SER A 134 -14.21 17.29 2.42
CA SER A 134 -15.15 16.43 3.16
C SER A 134 -14.60 15.99 4.52
N PHE A 135 -13.28 15.82 4.61
CA PHE A 135 -12.61 15.50 5.86
C PHE A 135 -12.73 16.63 6.89
N PHE A 136 -12.47 17.87 6.48
CA PHE A 136 -12.61 19.00 7.39
C PHE A 136 -14.06 19.27 7.76
N GLN A 137 -15.00 19.14 6.83
CA GLN A 137 -16.44 19.25 7.14
C GLN A 137 -16.89 18.23 8.19
N MET A 138 -16.43 16.97 8.07
CA MET A 138 -16.69 15.94 9.07
C MET A 138 -16.03 16.27 10.42
N SER A 139 -14.78 16.75 10.40
CA SER A 139 -14.05 17.15 11.60
C SER A 139 -14.77 18.28 12.35
N ASP A 140 -15.17 19.32 11.63
CA ASP A 140 -15.90 20.46 12.19
C ASP A 140 -17.24 20.03 12.80
N PHE A 141 -17.98 19.18 12.10
CA PHE A 141 -19.24 18.61 12.61
C PHE A 141 -19.04 17.84 13.93
N ILE A 142 -17.95 17.09 14.07
CA ILE A 142 -17.66 16.32 15.30
C ILE A 142 -17.26 17.27 16.45
N ILE A 143 -16.54 18.35 16.18
CA ILE A 143 -16.08 19.30 17.20
C ILE A 143 -17.21 20.19 17.72
N GLU A 144 -18.21 20.46 16.89
CA GLU A 144 -19.37 21.30 17.24
C GLU A 144 -20.45 20.55 18.07
N GLN A 145 -20.30 19.21 18.30
CA GLN A 145 -21.20 18.41 19.13
C GLN A 145 -20.74 18.40 20.61
#